data_69a5cdb125c1962bb94db52398b4c6f5
#
_entry.id   69a5cdb125c1962bb94db52398b4c6f5
#
_cell.length_a   1.000
_cell.length_b   1.000
_cell.length_c   1.000
_cell.angle_alpha   90.00
_cell.angle_beta   90.00
_cell.angle_gamma   90.00
#
_symmetry.space_group_name_H-M   'P 1'
#
loop_
_entity.id
_entity.type
_entity.pdbx_description
1 polymer ?
#
loop_
_entity_poly.entity_id
_entity_poly.type
_entity_poly.pdbx_seq_one_letter_code
_entity_poly.pdbx_strand_id
1 'polypeptide(L)'
;MLFRSKREARKLFEARALSHGERLGVKPARITVRDTSSRWGSCSSARSLSFSWRLILTPDFVLDYVVAHEVAHIRQMNHSPRFWAEVQKLVPDIAAPQRWLKAHGRDLQRYGLG
;
A
#
# COMPACT_ATOMS: atom_id res chain seq x y z
N MET A 1 -2.25 -14.77 10.83
CA MET A 1 -3.05 -13.92 11.70
C MET A 1 -4.37 -13.57 11.05
N LEU A 2 -5.44 -13.62 11.81
CA LEU A 2 -6.77 -13.36 11.29
C LEU A 2 -7.28 -12.00 11.78
N PHE A 3 -7.82 -11.22 10.85
CA PHE A 3 -8.47 -9.96 11.17
C PHE A 3 -9.98 -10.19 11.18
N ARG A 4 -10.62 -9.80 12.25
CA ARG A 4 -12.05 -10.03 12.45
C ARG A 4 -12.94 -8.96 11.81
N SER A 5 -12.36 -7.81 11.47
CA SER A 5 -13.15 -6.70 10.98
C SER A 5 -12.33 -5.72 10.17
N LYS A 6 -13.03 -4.86 9.43
CA LYS A 6 -12.40 -3.76 8.71
C LYS A 6 -11.71 -2.79 9.65
N ARG A 7 -12.21 -2.69 10.89
CA ARG A 7 -11.58 -1.82 11.89
C ARG A 7 -10.17 -2.27 12.22
N GLU A 8 -9.96 -3.58 12.42
CA GLU A 8 -8.63 -4.12 12.70
C GLU A 8 -7.70 -3.93 11.52
N ALA A 9 -8.20 -4.19 10.31
CA ALA A 9 -7.43 -3.98 9.10
C ALA A 9 -7.03 -2.53 8.95
N ARG A 10 -7.97 -1.61 9.22
CA ARG A 10 -7.71 -0.20 9.13
C ARG A 10 -6.62 0.25 10.11
N LYS A 11 -6.65 -0.27 11.33
CA LYS A 11 -5.61 0.06 12.31
C LYS A 11 -4.22 -0.36 11.83
N LEU A 12 -4.13 -1.52 11.21
CA LEU A 12 -2.87 -2.00 10.66
C LEU A 12 -2.38 -1.09 9.54
N PHE A 13 -3.26 -0.78 8.59
CA PHE A 13 -2.91 0.12 7.48
C PHE A 13 -2.50 1.49 7.99
N GLU A 14 -3.23 2.03 8.97
CA GLU A 14 -2.89 3.33 9.55
C GLU A 14 -1.49 3.31 10.20
N ALA A 15 -1.21 2.28 10.98
CA ALA A 15 0.08 2.18 11.64
C ALA A 15 1.22 2.10 10.64
N ARG A 16 1.07 1.27 9.59
CA ARG A 16 2.09 1.13 8.56
C ARG A 16 2.25 2.40 7.74
N ALA A 17 1.14 3.03 7.36
CA ALA A 17 1.18 4.25 6.58
C ALA A 17 1.82 5.40 7.35
N LEU A 18 1.50 5.52 8.64
CA LEU A 18 2.11 6.55 9.47
C LEU A 18 3.61 6.32 9.67
N SER A 19 4.00 5.08 9.87
CA SER A 19 5.40 4.72 10.02
C SER A 19 6.21 5.04 8.75
N HIS A 20 5.71 4.63 7.60
CA HIS A 20 6.37 4.93 6.33
C HIS A 20 6.36 6.42 6.04
N GLY A 21 5.25 7.09 6.32
CA GLY A 21 5.14 8.54 6.12
C GLY A 21 6.15 9.31 6.96
N GLU A 22 6.35 8.88 8.19
CA GLU A 22 7.32 9.51 9.08
C GLU A 22 8.73 9.42 8.50
N ARG A 23 9.08 8.30 7.92
CA ARG A 23 10.39 8.12 7.30
C ARG A 23 10.59 8.99 6.06
N LEU A 24 9.52 9.34 5.35
CA LEU A 24 9.59 10.22 4.20
C LEU A 24 9.30 11.68 4.54
N GLY A 25 8.90 11.97 5.77
CA GLY A 25 8.53 13.32 6.17
C GLY A 25 7.18 13.76 5.61
N VAL A 26 6.26 12.83 5.41
CA VAL A 26 4.91 13.13 4.92
C VAL A 26 3.87 12.53 5.84
N LYS A 27 2.65 13.06 5.76
CA LYS A 27 1.55 12.57 6.57
C LYS A 27 0.31 12.37 5.71
N PRO A 28 -0.26 11.15 5.69
CA PRO A 28 -1.52 10.93 5.00
C PRO A 28 -2.62 11.78 5.63
N ALA A 29 -3.50 12.31 4.80
CA ALA A 29 -4.64 13.10 5.28
C ALA A 29 -5.77 12.19 5.74
N ARG A 30 -5.93 11.04 5.07
CA ARG A 30 -7.00 10.10 5.38
C ARG A 30 -6.59 8.71 4.93
N ILE A 31 -7.02 7.71 5.67
CA ILE A 31 -6.80 6.31 5.30
C ILE A 31 -8.16 5.61 5.33
N THR A 32 -8.49 4.94 4.23
CA THR A 32 -9.78 4.26 4.06
C THR A 32 -9.53 2.81 3.65
N VAL A 33 -10.31 1.91 4.20
CA VAL A 33 -10.32 0.50 3.78
C VAL A 33 -11.54 0.29 2.92
N ARG A 34 -11.35 -0.30 1.75
CA ARG A 34 -12.42 -0.51 0.79
C ARG A 34 -12.52 -1.97 0.39
N ASP A 35 -13.69 -2.33 -0.12
CA ASP A 35 -13.91 -3.63 -0.72
C ASP A 35 -13.92 -3.42 -2.23
N THR A 36 -12.73 -3.39 -2.80
CA THR A 36 -12.56 -3.18 -4.23
C THR A 36 -11.84 -4.35 -4.87
N SER A 37 -12.25 -4.70 -6.08
CA SER A 37 -11.61 -5.75 -6.86
C SER A 37 -10.72 -5.19 -7.96
N SER A 38 -10.63 -3.86 -8.09
CA SER A 38 -9.86 -3.24 -9.18
C SER A 38 -8.46 -2.76 -8.77
N ARG A 39 -8.24 -2.47 -7.50
CA ARG A 39 -6.95 -1.97 -7.02
C ARG A 39 -6.61 -2.49 -5.65
N TRP A 40 -5.32 -2.70 -5.42
CA TRP A 40 -4.82 -3.01 -4.08
C TRP A 40 -4.78 -1.78 -3.20
N GLY A 41 -4.47 -0.63 -3.80
CA GLY A 41 -4.40 0.63 -3.08
C GLY A 41 -4.41 1.81 -4.03
N SER A 42 -4.58 2.99 -3.47
CA SER A 42 -4.54 4.24 -4.24
C SER A 42 -4.16 5.41 -3.34
N CYS A 43 -3.70 6.47 -3.98
CA CYS A 43 -3.36 7.72 -3.30
C CYS A 43 -3.89 8.88 -4.15
N SER A 44 -4.67 9.76 -3.55
CA SER A 44 -5.17 10.95 -4.24
C SER A 44 -4.19 12.11 -4.08
N SER A 45 -4.36 13.14 -4.91
CA SER A 45 -3.56 14.36 -4.79
C SER A 45 -3.80 15.07 -3.45
N ALA A 46 -4.90 14.76 -2.77
CA ALA A 46 -5.21 15.30 -1.45
C ALA A 46 -4.60 14.46 -0.33
N ARG A 47 -3.71 13.53 -0.63
CA ARG A 47 -3.03 12.66 0.32
C ARG A 47 -3.98 11.69 1.03
N SER A 48 -5.09 11.36 0.40
CA SER A 48 -5.99 10.33 0.90
C SER A 48 -5.57 8.98 0.35
N LEU A 49 -5.34 8.04 1.25
CA LEU A 49 -4.94 6.68 0.90
C LEU A 49 -6.14 5.75 1.03
N SER A 50 -6.27 4.83 0.09
CA SER A 50 -7.28 3.79 0.15
C SER A 50 -6.59 2.45 -0.05
N PHE A 51 -7.04 1.44 0.69
CA PHE A 51 -6.49 0.09 0.59
C PHE A 51 -7.62 -0.93 0.51
N SER A 52 -7.43 -1.94 -0.32
CA SER A 52 -8.36 -3.06 -0.36
C SER A 52 -8.19 -3.89 0.91
N TRP A 53 -9.30 -4.26 1.55
CA TRP A 53 -9.23 -5.14 2.71
C TRP A 53 -8.57 -6.47 2.38
N ARG A 54 -8.59 -6.85 1.09
CA ARG A 54 -8.00 -8.12 0.65
C ARG A 54 -6.50 -8.18 0.84
N LEU A 55 -5.85 -7.04 1.09
CA LEU A 55 -4.43 -7.04 1.42
C LEU A 55 -4.10 -7.84 2.66
N ILE A 56 -5.06 -7.99 3.59
CA ILE A 56 -4.81 -8.80 4.77
C ILE A 56 -4.67 -10.30 4.45
N LEU A 57 -5.08 -10.69 3.24
CA LEU A 57 -4.93 -12.06 2.76
C LEU A 57 -3.56 -12.31 2.13
N THR A 58 -2.78 -11.26 1.92
CA THR A 58 -1.45 -11.37 1.34
C THR A 58 -0.40 -11.53 2.43
N PRO A 59 0.80 -12.04 2.06
CA PRO A 59 1.91 -12.05 3.02
C PRO A 59 2.24 -10.64 3.50
N ASP A 60 2.77 -10.54 4.72
CA ASP A 60 3.07 -9.24 5.31
C ASP A 60 3.98 -8.38 4.44
N PHE A 61 4.99 -8.97 3.81
CA PHE A 61 5.91 -8.20 2.99
C PHE A 61 5.22 -7.60 1.75
N VAL A 62 4.15 -8.22 1.29
CA VAL A 62 3.36 -7.70 0.17
C VAL A 62 2.48 -6.54 0.66
N LEU A 63 1.78 -6.74 1.78
CA LEU A 63 0.95 -5.70 2.37
C LEU A 63 1.78 -4.45 2.65
N ASP A 64 2.93 -4.64 3.28
CA ASP A 64 3.80 -3.53 3.63
C ASP A 64 4.30 -2.78 2.39
N TYR A 65 4.64 -3.52 1.33
CA TYR A 65 5.06 -2.91 0.07
C TYR A 65 3.94 -2.05 -0.52
N VAL A 66 2.70 -2.54 -0.54
CA VAL A 66 1.59 -1.78 -1.10
C VAL A 66 1.36 -0.50 -0.30
N VAL A 67 1.42 -0.58 1.02
CA VAL A 67 1.27 0.62 1.86
C VAL A 67 2.40 1.60 1.56
N ALA A 68 3.64 1.14 1.49
CA ALA A 68 4.79 1.99 1.18
C ALA A 68 4.64 2.64 -0.20
N HIS A 69 4.15 1.89 -1.18
CA HIS A 69 3.94 2.38 -2.53
C HIS A 69 2.98 3.57 -2.53
N GLU A 70 1.86 3.45 -1.83
CA GLU A 70 0.88 4.53 -1.80
C GLU A 70 1.37 5.73 -0.98
N VAL A 71 2.09 5.50 0.10
CA VAL A 71 2.68 6.59 0.88
C VAL A 71 3.69 7.37 0.02
N ALA A 72 4.50 6.67 -0.76
CA ALA A 72 5.47 7.31 -1.65
C ALA A 72 4.79 8.23 -2.67
N HIS A 73 3.56 7.92 -3.08
CA HIS A 73 2.80 8.78 -3.98
C HIS A 73 2.48 10.14 -3.37
N ILE A 74 2.49 10.27 -2.06
CA ILE A 74 2.29 11.58 -1.43
C ILE A 74 3.39 12.55 -1.86
N ARG A 75 4.60 12.04 -2.06
CA ARG A 75 5.72 12.86 -2.53
C ARG A 75 5.84 12.91 -4.04
N GLN A 76 5.56 11.80 -4.72
CA GLN A 76 5.74 11.67 -6.16
C GLN A 76 4.53 10.94 -6.75
N MET A 77 3.64 11.68 -7.36
CA MET A 77 2.40 11.09 -7.91
C MET A 77 2.65 10.16 -9.10
N ASN A 78 3.68 10.44 -9.90
CA ASN A 78 4.01 9.62 -11.07
C ASN A 78 4.98 8.51 -10.70
N HIS A 79 4.93 7.41 -11.44
CA HIS A 79 5.87 6.30 -11.25
C HIS A 79 7.22 6.61 -11.92
N SER A 80 7.81 7.73 -11.54
CA SER A 80 9.10 8.18 -12.05
C SER A 80 10.25 7.54 -11.26
N PRO A 81 11.51 7.70 -11.71
CA PRO A 81 12.65 7.24 -10.92
C PRO A 81 12.67 7.83 -9.51
N ARG A 82 12.21 9.07 -9.34
CA ARG A 82 12.12 9.69 -8.01
C ARG A 82 11.12 8.95 -7.12
N PHE A 83 10.00 8.52 -7.69
CA PHE A 83 9.01 7.74 -6.96
C PHE A 83 9.63 6.43 -6.46
N TRP A 84 10.28 5.69 -7.35
CA TRP A 84 10.86 4.41 -6.98
C TRP A 84 11.99 4.55 -5.96
N ALA A 85 12.72 5.68 -6.00
CA ALA A 85 13.72 5.98 -4.99
C ALA A 85 13.07 6.16 -3.62
N GLU A 86 11.89 6.79 -3.56
CA GLU A 86 11.15 6.94 -2.31
C GLU A 86 10.69 5.59 -1.78
N VAL A 87 10.16 4.73 -2.65
CA VAL A 87 9.74 3.39 -2.25
C VAL A 87 10.92 2.60 -1.70
N GLN A 88 12.08 2.70 -2.36
CA GLN A 88 13.29 1.96 -1.94
C GLN A 88 13.75 2.36 -0.55
N LYS A 89 13.51 3.58 -0.13
CA LYS A 89 13.83 4.02 1.23
C LYS A 89 12.98 3.32 2.27
N LEU A 90 11.77 2.90 1.88
CA LEU A 90 10.80 2.34 2.81
C LEU A 90 10.86 0.83 2.88
N VAL A 91 11.14 0.17 1.77
CA VAL A 91 11.20 -1.28 1.71
C VAL A 91 12.51 -1.70 1.02
N PRO A 92 13.22 -2.66 1.61
CA PRO A 92 14.53 -3.07 1.06
C PRO A 92 14.41 -3.87 -0.23
N ASP A 93 13.32 -4.59 -0.41
CA ASP A 93 13.13 -5.46 -1.56
C ASP A 93 11.79 -5.13 -2.24
N ILE A 94 11.88 -4.52 -3.41
CA ILE A 94 10.70 -4.18 -4.21
C ILE A 94 10.33 -5.35 -5.13
N ALA A 95 11.32 -6.09 -5.59
CA ALA A 95 11.09 -7.15 -6.57
C ALA A 95 10.26 -8.31 -6.04
N ALA A 96 10.49 -8.74 -4.81
CA ALA A 96 9.76 -9.87 -4.24
C ALA A 96 8.25 -9.63 -4.14
N PRO A 97 7.79 -8.50 -3.55
CA PRO A 97 6.36 -8.25 -3.51
C PRO A 97 5.75 -8.06 -4.89
N GLN A 98 6.48 -7.46 -5.84
CA GLN A 98 5.97 -7.32 -7.20
C GLN A 98 5.80 -8.68 -7.87
N ARG A 99 6.74 -9.60 -7.67
CA ARG A 99 6.61 -10.95 -8.20
C ARG A 99 5.42 -11.67 -7.60
N TRP A 100 5.22 -11.52 -6.30
CA TRP A 100 4.09 -12.15 -5.62
C TRP A 100 2.76 -11.63 -6.19
N LEU A 101 2.64 -10.32 -6.34
CA LEU A 101 1.42 -9.71 -6.87
C LEU A 101 1.16 -10.16 -8.32
N LYS A 102 2.20 -10.27 -9.11
CA LYS A 102 2.07 -10.73 -10.48
C LYS A 102 1.61 -12.19 -10.54
N ALA A 103 2.13 -13.03 -9.65
CA ALA A 103 1.83 -14.46 -9.64
C ALA A 103 0.47 -14.77 -9.01
N HIS A 104 0.07 -14.04 -7.98
CA HIS A 104 -1.09 -14.38 -7.15
C HIS A 104 -2.19 -13.32 -7.12
N GLY A 105 -1.89 -12.11 -7.53
CA GLY A 105 -2.84 -11.01 -7.43
C GLY A 105 -4.13 -11.23 -8.20
N ARG A 106 -4.08 -11.99 -9.27
CA ARG A 106 -5.26 -12.28 -10.07
C ARG A 106 -6.28 -13.12 -9.34
N ASP A 107 -5.81 -13.98 -8.45
CA ASP A 107 -6.71 -14.86 -7.70
C ASP A 107 -7.47 -14.10 -6.63
N LEU A 108 -6.89 -13.02 -6.13
CA LEU A 108 -7.48 -12.20 -5.08
C LEU A 108 -8.09 -10.92 -5.65
N GLN A 109 -7.44 -10.37 -6.67
CA GLN A 109 -7.81 -9.10 -7.23
C GLN A 109 -7.14 -8.93 -8.59
N ARG A 110 -7.87 -8.42 -9.58
CA ARG A 110 -7.36 -8.32 -10.93
C ARG A 110 -6.22 -7.34 -11.11
N TYR A 111 -6.21 -6.30 -10.34
CA TYR A 111 -5.32 -5.20 -10.59
C TYR A 111 -4.35 -4.99 -9.48
N GLY A 112 -3.21 -4.48 -9.86
CA GLY A 112 -2.21 -4.11 -8.93
C GLY A 112 -2.46 -2.73 -8.34
N LEU A 113 -1.41 -1.91 -8.33
CA LEU A 113 -1.39 -0.66 -7.59
C LEU A 113 -1.87 0.53 -8.42
N GLY A 114 -2.49 1.43 -7.73
CA GLY A 114 -2.85 2.71 -8.32
C GLY A 114 -1.68 3.68 -8.44
#